data_24288097d03fcca80038f6163f89fb28
#
_entry.id   24288097d03fcca80038f6163f89fb28
#
_cell.length_a   1.000
_cell.length_b   1.000
_cell.length_c   1.000
_cell.angle_alpha   90.00
_cell.angle_beta   90.00
_cell.angle_gamma   90.00
#
_symmetry.space_group_name_H-M   'P 1'
#
loop_
_entity.id
_entity.type
_entity.pdbx_description
1 polymer ?
#
loop_
_entity_poly.entity_id
_entity_poly.type
_entity_poly.pdbx_seq_one_letter_code
_entity_poly.pdbx_strand_id
1 'polypeptide(L)'
;MGLDMYLTGDKFHASGVYNKETGEYDPVEPTYVDGFKLSSERLELGYWRKNAPLHVLMVNRFAYGKDDCQPIDLGETQLRLIATILRSRGLPTDEQCGGFFFGSEEWWAECRQNADEDAKVFEAAADWLASGGAGFWNSVEYQASW
;
A
#
# COMPACT_ATOMS: atom_id res chain seq x y z
N MET A 1 -2.78 21.42 -6.49
CA MET A 1 -3.52 20.66 -5.47
C MET A 1 -4.42 19.63 -6.16
N GLY A 2 -4.68 18.54 -5.51
CA GLY A 2 -5.50 17.46 -6.02
C GLY A 2 -5.24 16.18 -5.25
N LEU A 3 -6.05 15.16 -5.50
CA LEU A 3 -5.90 13.86 -4.86
C LEU A 3 -4.64 13.16 -5.39
N ASP A 4 -3.64 13.07 -4.55
CA ASP A 4 -2.44 12.26 -4.75
C ASP A 4 -2.48 11.06 -3.81
N MET A 5 -2.22 9.87 -4.34
CA MET A 5 -2.41 8.61 -3.65
C MET A 5 -1.13 7.78 -3.72
N TYR A 6 -0.69 7.27 -2.58
CA TYR A 6 0.55 6.54 -2.44
C TYR A 6 0.32 5.18 -1.80
N LEU A 7 0.88 4.14 -2.38
CA LEU A 7 1.08 2.85 -1.74
C LEU A 7 2.57 2.72 -1.40
N THR A 8 2.88 2.64 -0.12
CA THR A 8 4.25 2.68 0.38
C THR A 8 4.58 1.41 1.12
N GLY A 9 5.77 0.86 0.88
CA GLY A 9 6.31 -0.26 1.62
C GLY A 9 7.46 0.19 2.51
N ASP A 10 7.44 -0.23 3.76
CA ASP A 10 8.56 -0.05 4.69
C ASP A 10 9.19 -1.40 5.00
N LYS A 11 10.50 -1.49 4.83
CA LYS A 11 11.31 -2.65 5.20
C LYS A 11 12.17 -2.29 6.39
N PHE A 12 11.86 -2.87 7.53
CA PHE A 12 12.62 -2.68 8.75
C PHE A 12 13.74 -3.73 8.84
N HIS A 13 14.95 -3.29 9.18
CA HIS A 13 16.11 -4.13 9.39
C HIS A 13 16.28 -4.40 10.89
N ALA A 14 15.95 -5.62 11.33
CA ALA A 14 16.11 -6.03 12.72
C ALA A 14 17.60 -6.23 13.07
N SER A 15 17.96 -5.98 14.32
CA SER A 15 19.31 -6.29 14.83
C SER A 15 19.44 -7.73 15.34
N GLY A 16 18.33 -8.44 15.49
CA GLY A 16 18.30 -9.84 15.91
C GLY A 16 16.95 -10.47 15.64
N VAL A 17 16.94 -11.80 15.55
CA VAL A 17 15.74 -12.62 15.35
C VAL A 17 15.57 -13.55 16.55
N TYR A 18 14.38 -13.59 17.13
CA TYR A 18 14.08 -14.46 18.23
C TYR A 18 14.07 -15.92 17.78
N ASN A 19 14.91 -16.75 18.39
CA ASN A 19 14.98 -18.17 18.18
C ASN A 19 14.12 -18.90 19.21
N LYS A 20 13.02 -19.50 18.77
CA LYS A 20 12.09 -20.22 19.64
C LYS A 20 12.68 -21.50 20.26
N GLU A 21 13.69 -22.08 19.61
CA GLU A 21 14.31 -23.31 20.09
C GLU A 21 15.28 -23.05 21.23
N THR A 22 16.03 -21.94 21.16
CA THR A 22 17.01 -21.57 22.18
C THR A 22 16.47 -20.58 23.23
N GLY A 23 15.38 -19.87 22.92
CA GLY A 23 14.84 -18.80 23.76
C GLY A 23 15.65 -17.52 23.72
N GLU A 24 16.61 -17.38 22.83
CA GLU A 24 17.52 -16.24 22.70
C GLU A 24 17.34 -15.52 21.36
N TYR A 25 17.89 -14.33 21.24
CA TYR A 25 17.95 -13.58 20.00
C TYR A 25 19.24 -13.88 19.24
N ASP A 26 19.10 -14.41 18.03
CA ASP A 26 20.22 -14.58 17.12
C ASP A 26 20.55 -13.24 16.47
N PRO A 27 21.82 -12.79 16.45
CA PRO A 27 22.18 -11.52 15.83
C PRO A 27 22.04 -11.56 14.31
N VAL A 28 21.58 -10.45 13.72
CA VAL A 28 21.51 -10.25 12.27
C VAL A 28 22.66 -9.33 11.85
N GLU A 29 23.35 -9.73 10.78
CA GLU A 29 24.43 -8.94 10.18
C GLU A 29 23.90 -7.57 9.75
N PRO A 30 24.43 -6.45 10.27
CA PRO A 30 23.96 -5.13 9.90
C PRO A 30 24.36 -4.75 8.48
N THR A 31 23.49 -4.03 7.78
CA THR A 31 23.80 -3.38 6.50
C THR A 31 24.17 -1.92 6.74
N TYR A 32 25.20 -1.45 6.06
CA TYR A 32 25.68 -0.07 6.15
C TYR A 32 25.56 0.64 4.79
N VAL A 33 25.16 1.90 4.84
CA VAL A 33 25.14 2.81 3.70
C VAL A 33 25.90 4.07 4.08
N ASP A 34 26.91 4.43 3.32
CA ASP A 34 27.77 5.59 3.56
C ASP A 34 28.34 5.65 5.00
N GLY A 35 28.65 4.48 5.58
CA GLY A 35 29.21 4.36 6.92
C GLY A 35 28.16 4.37 8.05
N PHE A 36 26.87 4.47 7.72
CA PHE A 36 25.77 4.46 8.70
C PHE A 36 24.98 3.17 8.61
N LYS A 37 24.54 2.68 9.76
CA LYS A 37 23.69 1.48 9.82
C LYS A 37 22.33 1.76 9.18
N LEU A 38 21.95 0.93 8.22
CA LEU A 38 20.64 0.98 7.62
C LEU A 38 19.60 0.34 8.56
N SER A 39 18.69 1.15 9.08
CA SER A 39 17.64 0.68 10.00
C SER A 39 16.32 0.36 9.30
N SER A 40 16.00 1.09 8.24
CA SER A 40 14.78 0.88 7.45
C SER A 40 14.94 1.42 6.03
N GLU A 41 14.13 0.89 5.12
CA GLU A 41 14.03 1.36 3.74
C GLU A 41 12.56 1.63 3.42
N ARG A 42 12.29 2.75 2.74
CA ARG A 42 10.96 3.12 2.30
C ARG A 42 10.87 3.07 0.78
N LEU A 43 9.89 2.33 0.25
CA LEU A 43 9.70 2.09 -1.17
C LEU A 43 8.35 2.64 -1.62
N GLU A 44 8.31 3.31 -2.77
CA GLU A 44 7.06 3.62 -3.45
C GLU A 44 6.61 2.40 -4.24
N LEU A 45 5.56 1.74 -3.79
CA LEU A 45 5.00 0.55 -4.44
C LEU A 45 3.99 0.92 -5.51
N GLY A 46 3.28 2.03 -5.34
CA GLY A 46 2.33 2.56 -6.29
C GLY A 46 2.04 4.03 -6.04
N TYR A 47 1.70 4.72 -7.12
CA TYR A 47 1.28 6.12 -7.10
C TYR A 47 0.13 6.33 -8.07
N TRP A 48 -0.89 7.05 -7.64
CA TRP A 48 -2.02 7.45 -8.47
C TRP A 48 -2.37 8.91 -8.23
N ARG A 49 -2.85 9.55 -9.26
CA ARG A 49 -3.37 10.91 -9.15
C ARG A 49 -4.84 10.94 -9.57
N LYS A 50 -5.67 11.50 -8.72
CA LYS A 50 -7.11 11.69 -8.96
C LYS A 50 -7.86 10.40 -9.35
N ASN A 51 -7.38 9.25 -8.90
CA ASN A 51 -8.10 7.98 -9.05
C ASN A 51 -9.14 7.85 -7.94
N ALA A 52 -10.20 8.66 -8.04
CA ALA A 52 -11.25 8.68 -7.03
C ALA A 52 -11.96 7.34 -6.83
N PRO A 53 -12.24 6.52 -7.86
CA PRO A 53 -12.81 5.20 -7.65
C PRO A 53 -11.97 4.32 -6.72
N LEU A 54 -10.65 4.29 -6.90
CA LEU A 54 -9.75 3.55 -6.02
C LEU A 54 -9.70 4.16 -4.62
N HIS A 55 -9.62 5.50 -4.51
CA HIS A 55 -9.57 6.18 -3.21
C HIS A 55 -10.84 5.92 -2.38
N VAL A 56 -12.01 6.04 -2.99
CA VAL A 56 -13.29 5.76 -2.32
C VAL A 56 -13.38 4.31 -1.88
N LEU A 57 -12.90 3.36 -2.69
CA LEU A 57 -12.79 1.96 -2.30
C LEU A 57 -11.93 1.80 -1.03
N MET A 58 -10.75 2.44 -1.00
CA MET A 58 -9.83 2.35 0.13
C MET A 58 -10.45 2.92 1.41
N VAL A 59 -11.03 4.12 1.32
CA VAL A 59 -11.66 4.78 2.48
C VAL A 59 -12.84 3.98 3.03
N ASN A 60 -13.72 3.51 2.15
CA ASN A 60 -14.92 2.79 2.59
C ASN A 60 -14.60 1.41 3.18
N ARG A 61 -13.63 0.71 2.63
CA ARG A 61 -13.29 -0.65 3.06
C ARG A 61 -12.37 -0.69 4.27
N PHE A 62 -11.41 0.23 4.35
CA PHE A 62 -10.30 0.11 5.29
C PHE A 62 -10.15 1.29 6.25
N ALA A 63 -10.90 2.37 6.06
CA ALA A 63 -10.93 3.54 6.94
C ALA A 63 -12.32 3.84 7.49
N TYR A 64 -13.23 2.88 7.44
CA TYR A 64 -14.62 3.02 7.94
C TYR A 64 -15.37 4.24 7.37
N GLY A 65 -15.07 4.60 6.12
CA GLY A 65 -15.66 5.78 5.47
C GLY A 65 -15.09 7.12 5.93
N LYS A 66 -14.06 7.12 6.77
CA LYS A 66 -13.41 8.34 7.26
C LYS A 66 -12.26 8.75 6.34
N ASP A 67 -12.46 9.82 5.60
CA ASP A 67 -11.48 10.38 4.67
C ASP A 67 -10.78 11.60 5.28
N ASP A 68 -9.70 11.36 5.99
CA ASP A 68 -8.96 12.37 6.76
C ASP A 68 -7.45 12.36 6.47
N CYS A 69 -7.04 11.86 5.32
CA CYS A 69 -5.64 11.78 4.90
C CYS A 69 -4.74 10.94 5.82
N GLN A 70 -5.31 10.15 6.72
CA GLN A 70 -4.50 9.28 7.56
C GLN A 70 -4.00 8.05 6.79
N PRO A 71 -2.81 7.55 7.11
CA PRO A 71 -2.33 6.30 6.51
C PRO A 71 -3.22 5.13 6.92
N ILE A 72 -3.42 4.21 5.99
CA ILE A 72 -4.18 2.97 6.18
C ILE A 72 -3.21 1.80 6.04
N ASP A 73 -3.00 1.06 7.12
CA ASP A 73 -2.19 -0.14 7.12
C ASP A 73 -2.90 -1.27 6.36
N LEU A 74 -2.17 -1.94 5.47
CA LEU A 74 -2.70 -3.01 4.64
C LEU A 74 -1.88 -4.29 4.83
N GLY A 75 -2.58 -5.36 5.22
CA GLY A 75 -2.02 -6.70 5.25
C GLY A 75 -2.10 -7.41 3.89
N GLU A 76 -1.46 -8.57 3.78
CA GLU A 76 -1.45 -9.37 2.54
C GLU A 76 -2.86 -9.69 2.05
N THR A 77 -3.74 -10.15 2.95
CA THR A 77 -5.14 -10.48 2.60
C THR A 77 -5.90 -9.28 2.05
N GLN A 78 -5.71 -8.11 2.64
CA GLN A 78 -6.34 -6.87 2.18
C GLN A 78 -5.82 -6.43 0.82
N LEU A 79 -4.52 -6.50 0.58
CA LEU A 79 -3.91 -6.19 -0.73
C LEU A 79 -4.43 -7.13 -1.83
N ARG A 80 -4.55 -8.43 -1.55
CA ARG A 80 -5.11 -9.39 -2.50
C ARG A 80 -6.61 -9.18 -2.74
N LEU A 81 -7.35 -8.77 -1.71
CA LEU A 81 -8.76 -8.41 -1.86
C LEU A 81 -8.94 -7.20 -2.78
N ILE A 82 -8.13 -6.16 -2.61
CA ILE A 82 -8.16 -4.98 -3.49
C ILE A 82 -7.90 -5.40 -4.95
N ALA A 83 -6.88 -6.21 -5.19
CA ALA A 83 -6.57 -6.71 -6.53
C ALA A 83 -7.76 -7.51 -7.13
N THR A 84 -8.41 -8.34 -6.35
CA THR A 84 -9.59 -9.09 -6.77
C THR A 84 -10.75 -8.16 -7.15
N ILE A 85 -11.01 -7.13 -6.35
CA ILE A 85 -12.05 -6.13 -6.64
C ILE A 85 -11.75 -5.39 -7.95
N LEU A 86 -10.50 -4.97 -8.13
CA LEU A 86 -10.05 -4.28 -9.36
C LEU A 86 -10.26 -5.16 -10.60
N ARG A 87 -9.86 -6.43 -10.55
CA ARG A 87 -10.02 -7.37 -11.67
C ARG A 87 -11.47 -7.70 -11.97
N SER A 88 -12.33 -7.74 -10.96
CA SER A 88 -13.77 -7.98 -11.13
C SER A 88 -14.57 -6.72 -11.49
N ARG A 89 -13.90 -5.58 -11.68
CA ARG A 89 -14.54 -4.28 -11.95
C ARG A 89 -15.50 -3.82 -10.85
N GLY A 90 -15.18 -4.17 -9.60
CA GLY A 90 -15.99 -3.83 -8.42
C GLY A 90 -15.73 -2.44 -7.83
N LEU A 91 -15.15 -1.50 -8.59
CA LEU A 91 -14.88 -0.14 -8.15
C LEU A 91 -16.17 0.66 -7.95
N PRO A 92 -16.18 1.64 -7.01
CA PRO A 92 -17.31 2.54 -6.81
C PRO A 92 -17.75 3.27 -8.07
N THR A 93 -19.04 3.61 -8.14
CA THR A 93 -19.63 4.38 -9.24
C THR A 93 -19.27 5.87 -9.17
N ASP A 94 -19.49 6.60 -10.26
CA ASP A 94 -19.19 8.05 -10.30
C ASP A 94 -19.95 8.85 -9.24
N GLU A 95 -21.19 8.45 -8.94
CA GLU A 95 -22.00 9.07 -7.88
C GLU A 95 -21.33 9.01 -6.49
N GLN A 96 -20.52 7.99 -6.26
CA GLN A 96 -19.79 7.78 -5.01
C GLN A 96 -18.44 8.52 -4.97
N CYS A 97 -17.97 9.03 -6.10
CA CYS A 97 -16.63 9.59 -6.27
C CYS A 97 -16.58 11.13 -6.21
N GLY A 98 -17.64 11.78 -5.78
CA GLY A 98 -17.74 13.25 -5.74
C GLY A 98 -16.67 13.93 -4.87
N GLY A 99 -16.19 15.09 -5.32
CA GLY A 99 -15.22 15.92 -4.60
C GLY A 99 -14.47 16.87 -5.53
N PHE A 100 -14.27 18.10 -5.12
CA PHE A 100 -13.64 19.16 -5.93
C PHE A 100 -12.23 18.79 -6.40
N PHE A 101 -11.47 18.06 -5.57
CA PHE A 101 -10.07 17.71 -5.84
C PHE A 101 -9.89 16.35 -6.52
N PHE A 102 -10.95 15.61 -6.76
CA PHE A 102 -10.89 14.18 -7.08
C PHE A 102 -10.86 13.87 -8.58
N GLY A 103 -10.94 14.88 -9.43
CA GLY A 103 -10.88 14.72 -10.89
C GLY A 103 -12.25 14.79 -11.57
N SER A 104 -12.34 14.24 -12.78
CA SER A 104 -13.54 14.25 -13.61
C SER A 104 -14.03 12.83 -13.94
N GLU A 105 -15.30 12.73 -14.35
CA GLU A 105 -15.88 11.43 -14.76
C GLU A 105 -15.13 10.80 -15.94
N GLU A 106 -14.65 11.61 -16.90
CA GLU A 106 -13.82 11.12 -18.00
C GLU A 106 -12.52 10.50 -17.50
N TRP A 107 -11.85 11.15 -16.55
CA TRP A 107 -10.62 10.63 -15.95
C TRP A 107 -10.89 9.37 -15.13
N TRP A 108 -11.97 9.31 -14.39
CA TRP A 108 -12.33 8.11 -13.62
C TRP A 108 -12.65 6.93 -14.53
N ALA A 109 -13.25 7.16 -15.70
CA ALA A 109 -13.45 6.11 -16.70
C ALA A 109 -12.12 5.53 -17.20
N GLU A 110 -11.11 6.37 -17.44
CA GLU A 110 -9.75 5.92 -17.76
C GLU A 110 -9.11 5.12 -16.61
N CYS A 111 -9.27 5.59 -15.38
CA CYS A 111 -8.80 4.86 -14.20
C CYS A 111 -9.42 3.46 -14.11
N ARG A 112 -10.72 3.33 -14.37
CA ARG A 112 -11.39 2.02 -14.40
C ARG A 112 -10.90 1.12 -15.53
N GLN A 113 -10.56 1.68 -16.68
CA GLN A 113 -9.98 0.91 -17.79
C GLN A 113 -8.62 0.33 -17.42
N ASN A 114 -7.86 1.04 -16.58
CA ASN A 114 -6.53 0.62 -16.11
C ASN A 114 -6.58 -0.26 -14.85
N ALA A 115 -7.75 -0.69 -14.41
CA ALA A 115 -7.91 -1.45 -13.17
C ALA A 115 -7.10 -2.75 -13.12
N ASP A 116 -6.86 -3.42 -14.25
CA ASP A 116 -6.04 -4.63 -14.29
C ASP A 116 -4.55 -4.33 -14.04
N GLU A 117 -4.05 -3.19 -14.53
CA GLU A 117 -2.68 -2.75 -14.25
C GLU A 117 -2.54 -2.34 -12.78
N ASP A 118 -3.53 -1.65 -12.21
CA ASP A 118 -3.57 -1.33 -10.80
C ASP A 118 -3.61 -2.61 -9.93
N ALA A 119 -4.38 -3.62 -10.34
CA ALA A 119 -4.41 -4.91 -9.65
C ALA A 119 -3.03 -5.56 -9.55
N LYS A 120 -2.22 -5.48 -10.60
CA LYS A 120 -0.85 -6.00 -10.59
C LYS A 120 0.02 -5.31 -9.53
N VAL A 121 -0.17 -4.01 -9.31
CA VAL A 121 0.55 -3.26 -8.26
C VAL A 121 0.22 -3.82 -6.87
N PHE A 122 -1.06 -4.06 -6.58
CA PHE A 122 -1.50 -4.62 -5.30
C PHE A 122 -1.08 -6.08 -5.12
N GLU A 123 -1.10 -6.88 -6.17
CA GLU A 123 -0.59 -8.27 -6.16
C GLU A 123 0.92 -8.29 -5.87
N ALA A 124 1.69 -7.45 -6.55
CA ALA A 124 3.13 -7.33 -6.33
C ALA A 124 3.44 -6.84 -4.90
N ALA A 125 2.66 -5.89 -4.38
CA ALA A 125 2.79 -5.42 -3.01
C ALA A 125 2.50 -6.54 -1.99
N ALA A 126 1.48 -7.36 -2.25
CA ALA A 126 1.15 -8.52 -1.41
C ALA A 126 2.28 -9.56 -1.41
N ASP A 127 2.84 -9.88 -2.59
CA ASP A 127 3.96 -10.80 -2.72
C ASP A 127 5.21 -10.26 -2.00
N TRP A 128 5.50 -8.96 -2.15
CA TRP A 128 6.60 -8.33 -1.45
C TRP A 128 6.42 -8.36 0.07
N LEU A 129 5.22 -8.07 0.56
CA LEU A 129 4.90 -8.12 2.00
C LEU A 129 5.09 -9.53 2.56
N ALA A 130 4.70 -10.57 1.81
CA ALA A 130 4.84 -11.96 2.20
C ALA A 130 6.29 -12.46 2.11
N SER A 131 7.16 -11.81 1.36
CA SER A 131 8.56 -12.23 1.11
C SER A 131 9.52 -11.87 2.23
N GLY A 132 9.07 -11.26 3.30
CA GLY A 132 9.91 -10.86 4.44
C GLY A 132 10.72 -12.03 4.97
N GLY A 133 12.05 -11.95 4.87
CA GLY A 133 12.99 -12.95 5.40
C GLY A 133 13.33 -12.73 6.86
N ALA A 134 14.09 -13.67 7.44
CA ALA A 134 14.60 -13.53 8.81
C ALA A 134 15.43 -12.24 8.95
N GLY A 135 15.12 -11.45 9.96
CA GLY A 135 15.78 -10.16 10.22
C GLY A 135 15.21 -8.97 9.45
N PHE A 136 14.14 -9.15 8.68
CA PHE A 136 13.46 -8.09 7.97
C PHE A 136 11.98 -8.09 8.30
N TRP A 137 11.42 -6.89 8.43
CA TRP A 137 9.99 -6.68 8.66
C TRP A 137 9.44 -5.77 7.58
N ASN A 138 8.54 -6.30 6.77
CA ASN A 138 7.87 -5.56 5.73
C ASN A 138 6.49 -5.10 6.22
N SER A 139 6.13 -3.87 5.90
CA SER A 139 4.77 -3.34 6.08
C SER A 139 4.36 -2.53 4.86
N VAL A 140 3.06 -2.44 4.62
CA VAL A 140 2.48 -1.66 3.51
C VAL A 140 1.42 -0.74 4.06
N GLU A 141 1.45 0.52 3.63
CA GLU A 141 0.41 1.49 3.93
C GLU A 141 -0.07 2.22 2.67
N TYR A 142 -1.33 2.59 2.67
CA TYR A 142 -1.93 3.48 1.70
C TYR A 142 -2.18 4.84 2.34
N GLN A 143 -1.84 5.91 1.65
CA GLN A 143 -2.14 7.27 2.10
C GLN A 143 -2.49 8.16 0.93
N ALA A 144 -3.48 9.00 1.10
CA ALA A 144 -3.83 10.05 0.17
C ALA A 144 -3.61 11.44 0.78
N SER A 145 -3.36 12.41 -0.08
CA SER A 145 -3.36 13.82 0.28
C SER A 145 -4.17 14.60 -0.76
N TRP A 146 -4.99 15.53 -0.29
CA TRP A 146 -5.85 16.35 -1.14
C TRP A 146 -6.13 17.73 -0.52
#